data_da06c723ebf086da4d8a835788951df2
#
_entry.id   da06c723ebf086da4d8a835788951df2
#
_cell.length_a   1.000
_cell.length_b   1.000
_cell.length_c   1.000
_cell.angle_alpha   90.00
_cell.angle_beta   90.00
_cell.angle_gamma   90.00
#
_symmetry.space_group_name_H-M   'P 1'
#
loop_
_entity.id
_entity.type
_entity.pdbx_description
1 polymer ?
#
loop_
_entity_poly.entity_id
_entity_poly.type
_entity_poly.pdbx_seq_one_letter_code
_entity_poly.pdbx_strand_id
1 'polypeptide(L)'
;MKNLRKYLLLLVTFLAVSPTVFAQDDLLSLIEDEKPQTDFAKASFKTTRVINSQSLENTAPGVLDMKISHRFGPLNGGAYELFGLDAATIRIGLDYGITDHLMVGVGRSSVQKTYDGFLKMKLLRQSSGARTMPLTVIWFSGMALNSLKWQFPERNNFFSSRLAYTHQLIFGRKFTEGFTLQFMPTVVHRNLIPTSQEKHDVIALGVAGRQKLTRRLAVNAEYYYVLPNQIADNLRNSLSIGFDIETGGHVFQLHFTNSTAMVEKGFITENTGSWEKGDIRFGFNISRVFTIRQPKD
;
A
#
# COMPACT_ATOMS: atom_id res chain seq x y z
N MET A 1 -58.11 42.45 49.38
CA MET A 1 -58.49 41.99 48.01
C MET A 1 -58.01 42.94 46.86
N LYS A 2 -57.67 44.18 47.11
CA LYS A 2 -57.17 45.12 46.01
C LYS A 2 -55.73 44.85 45.55
N ASN A 3 -54.88 44.28 46.38
CA ASN A 3 -53.49 44.04 46.05
C ASN A 3 -53.29 42.71 45.22
N LEU A 4 -54.14 41.72 45.40
CA LEU A 4 -54.09 40.45 44.65
C LEU A 4 -54.37 40.68 43.14
N ARG A 5 -55.27 41.57 42.80
CA ARG A 5 -55.59 41.93 41.41
C ARG A 5 -54.42 42.62 40.70
N LYS A 6 -53.62 43.45 41.40
CA LYS A 6 -52.44 44.12 40.83
C LYS A 6 -51.32 43.12 40.48
N TYR A 7 -51.07 42.12 41.34
CA TYR A 7 -50.07 41.09 41.09
C TYR A 7 -50.52 40.11 39.99
N LEU A 8 -51.79 39.82 39.86
CA LEU A 8 -52.36 38.99 38.79
C LEU A 8 -52.24 39.72 37.44
N LEU A 9 -52.48 41.04 37.37
CA LEU A 9 -52.30 41.82 36.14
C LEU A 9 -50.82 41.94 35.74
N LEU A 10 -49.88 42.08 36.69
CA LEU A 10 -48.44 42.07 36.44
C LEU A 10 -47.92 40.69 35.94
N LEU A 11 -48.48 39.60 36.43
CA LEU A 11 -48.16 38.22 35.98
C LEU A 11 -48.65 37.94 34.56
N VAL A 12 -49.83 38.46 34.21
CA VAL A 12 -50.42 38.31 32.84
C VAL A 12 -49.68 39.17 31.83
N THR A 13 -49.19 40.34 32.17
CA THR A 13 -48.38 41.19 31.27
C THR A 13 -46.98 40.62 31.10
N PHE A 14 -46.39 39.91 32.05
CA PHE A 14 -45.09 39.25 31.91
C PHE A 14 -45.14 38.00 31.06
N LEU A 15 -46.30 37.32 30.97
CA LEU A 15 -46.51 36.16 30.08
C LEU A 15 -46.86 36.53 28.64
N ALA A 16 -47.21 37.79 28.35
CA ALA A 16 -47.62 38.24 27.01
C ALA A 16 -46.46 38.83 26.18
N VAL A 17 -45.25 38.96 26.75
CA VAL A 17 -44.05 39.39 26.04
C VAL A 17 -43.06 38.23 25.94
N SER A 18 -43.46 37.20 25.20
CA SER A 18 -42.49 36.21 24.69
C SER A 18 -41.83 36.83 23.46
N PRO A 19 -40.55 37.13 23.49
CA PRO A 19 -39.85 37.48 22.26
C PRO A 19 -39.91 36.23 21.36
N THR A 20 -40.54 36.35 20.20
CA THR A 20 -40.40 35.36 19.13
C THR A 20 -38.91 35.29 18.77
N VAL A 21 -38.27 34.21 19.18
CA VAL A 21 -36.89 33.96 18.85
C VAL A 21 -36.83 33.56 17.38
N PHE A 22 -36.60 34.55 16.50
CA PHE A 22 -36.29 34.37 15.08
C PHE A 22 -34.86 33.83 14.83
N ALA A 23 -34.18 33.34 15.88
CA ALA A 23 -32.78 32.89 15.79
C ALA A 23 -32.60 31.44 15.36
N GLN A 24 -33.67 30.64 15.24
CA GLN A 24 -33.54 29.21 14.87
C GLN A 24 -33.58 28.96 13.36
N ASP A 25 -34.30 29.77 12.60
CA ASP A 25 -34.41 29.61 11.15
C ASP A 25 -33.10 30.03 10.43
N ASP A 26 -32.38 31.03 10.97
CA ASP A 26 -31.12 31.52 10.39
C ASP A 26 -29.96 30.52 10.60
N LEU A 27 -29.96 29.77 11.71
CA LEU A 27 -28.99 28.70 11.98
C LEU A 27 -29.26 27.43 11.16
N LEU A 28 -30.53 27.08 10.90
CA LEU A 28 -30.88 25.97 10.03
C LEU A 28 -30.55 26.28 8.56
N SER A 29 -30.73 27.51 8.10
CA SER A 29 -30.38 27.91 6.73
C SER A 29 -28.85 27.86 6.47
N LEU A 30 -28.04 28.09 7.51
CA LEU A 30 -26.57 27.94 7.42
C LEU A 30 -26.12 26.45 7.33
N ILE A 31 -26.96 25.52 7.81
CA ILE A 31 -26.69 24.07 7.73
C ILE A 31 -27.23 23.48 6.42
N GLU A 32 -28.31 24.04 5.86
CA GLU A 32 -28.92 23.55 4.61
C GLU A 32 -28.15 23.93 3.34
N ASP A 33 -27.24 24.91 3.40
CA ASP A 33 -26.45 25.37 2.25
C ASP A 33 -25.08 24.72 2.09
N GLU A 34 -24.69 23.75 2.95
CA GLU A 34 -23.50 22.97 2.69
C GLU A 34 -23.73 22.04 1.48
N LYS A 35 -23.24 22.47 0.31
CA LYS A 35 -23.22 21.61 -0.87
C LYS A 35 -22.62 20.26 -0.51
N PRO A 36 -23.30 19.16 -0.86
CA PRO A 36 -22.82 17.84 -0.50
C PRO A 36 -21.38 17.66 -0.98
N GLN A 37 -20.46 17.50 -0.02
CA GLN A 37 -19.02 17.36 -0.27
C GLN A 37 -18.70 15.92 -0.62
N THR A 38 -17.70 15.70 -1.48
CA THR A 38 -17.21 14.35 -1.79
C THR A 38 -16.14 13.95 -0.78
N ASP A 39 -16.42 12.91 0.01
CA ASP A 39 -15.49 12.35 1.00
C ASP A 39 -14.73 11.19 0.39
N PHE A 40 -13.42 11.35 0.22
CA PHE A 40 -12.55 10.28 -0.27
C PHE A 40 -12.08 9.38 0.87
N ALA A 41 -12.08 8.07 0.64
CA ALA A 41 -11.47 7.11 1.56
C ALA A 41 -9.99 7.45 1.77
N LYS A 42 -9.59 7.49 3.05
CA LYS A 42 -8.21 7.82 3.50
C LYS A 42 -7.66 6.68 4.34
N ALA A 43 -6.33 6.53 4.34
CA ALA A 43 -5.62 5.57 5.18
C ALA A 43 -6.13 4.13 5.03
N SER A 44 -6.36 3.69 3.78
CA SER A 44 -6.69 2.29 3.46
C SER A 44 -5.55 1.36 3.89
N PHE A 45 -4.31 1.77 3.59
CA PHE A 45 -3.07 1.22 4.14
C PHE A 45 -2.27 2.33 4.83
N LYS A 46 -1.18 1.97 5.53
CA LYS A 46 -0.34 2.97 6.21
C LYS A 46 0.86 3.42 5.39
N THR A 47 1.29 2.60 4.44
CA THR A 47 2.40 2.89 3.53
C THR A 47 2.02 2.63 2.09
N THR A 48 2.85 3.05 1.14
CA THR A 48 2.65 2.83 -0.29
C THR A 48 2.83 1.36 -0.71
N ARG A 49 3.27 0.49 0.24
CA ARG A 49 3.32 -0.97 0.07
C ARG A 49 2.56 -1.68 1.18
N VAL A 50 1.99 -2.86 0.86
CA VAL A 50 1.36 -3.72 1.87
C VAL A 50 2.47 -4.40 2.71
N ILE A 51 3.26 -5.24 2.09
CA ILE A 51 4.54 -5.79 2.59
C ILE A 51 5.55 -5.73 1.44
N ASN A 52 5.38 -6.55 0.39
CA ASN A 52 6.10 -6.49 -0.88
C ASN A 52 5.30 -5.76 -1.96
N SER A 53 4.01 -6.06 -2.04
CA SER A 53 3.09 -5.54 -3.07
C SER A 53 2.78 -4.06 -2.87
N GLN A 54 2.39 -3.40 -3.97
CA GLN A 54 1.87 -2.04 -3.93
C GLN A 54 0.54 -1.99 -3.16
N SER A 55 0.34 -0.94 -2.37
CA SER A 55 -0.93 -0.68 -1.67
C SER A 55 -1.81 0.31 -2.45
N LEU A 56 -2.96 0.68 -1.90
CA LEU A 56 -3.84 1.73 -2.44
C LEU A 56 -3.33 3.16 -2.18
N GLU A 57 -2.25 3.32 -1.43
CA GLU A 57 -1.75 4.64 -1.04
C GLU A 57 -0.65 5.12 -2.00
N ASN A 58 -0.68 6.41 -2.31
CA ASN A 58 0.40 7.15 -2.93
C ASN A 58 1.06 8.06 -1.88
N THR A 59 2.33 8.40 -2.10
CA THR A 59 2.98 9.49 -1.39
C THR A 59 2.31 10.81 -1.78
N ALA A 60 2.13 11.72 -0.82
CA ALA A 60 1.52 13.02 -1.07
C ALA A 60 2.33 13.86 -2.09
N PRO A 61 1.71 14.79 -2.81
CA PRO A 61 2.40 15.66 -3.76
C PRO A 61 3.57 16.41 -3.11
N GLY A 62 4.73 16.40 -3.77
CA GLY A 62 5.95 17.06 -3.27
C GLY A 62 6.66 16.34 -2.12
N VAL A 63 6.18 15.16 -1.72
CA VAL A 63 6.75 14.36 -0.64
C VAL A 63 7.56 13.21 -1.22
N LEU A 64 8.75 13.01 -0.68
CA LEU A 64 9.63 11.87 -0.93
C LEU A 64 9.52 10.89 0.24
N ASP A 65 9.24 9.63 -0.05
CA ASP A 65 9.23 8.54 0.92
C ASP A 65 10.44 7.64 0.69
N MET A 66 11.39 7.69 1.62
CA MET A 66 12.56 6.81 1.62
C MET A 66 12.20 5.51 2.32
N LYS A 67 12.42 4.39 1.65
CA LYS A 67 12.14 3.05 2.15
C LYS A 67 13.39 2.19 2.23
N ILE A 68 13.54 1.55 3.37
CA ILE A 68 14.51 0.48 3.59
C ILE A 68 13.72 -0.79 3.83
N SER A 69 13.86 -1.74 2.91
CA SER A 69 13.27 -3.07 3.03
C SER A 69 14.38 -4.08 3.25
N HIS A 70 14.22 -4.91 4.27
CA HIS A 70 15.23 -5.87 4.70
C HIS A 70 14.61 -7.26 4.86
N ARG A 71 15.31 -8.30 4.40
CA ARG A 71 14.94 -9.71 4.57
C ARG A 71 16.14 -10.47 5.08
N PHE A 72 15.94 -11.23 6.14
CA PHE A 72 16.91 -12.16 6.68
C PHE A 72 16.91 -13.49 5.90
N GLY A 73 17.78 -14.40 6.24
CA GLY A 73 17.79 -15.78 5.77
C GLY A 73 16.55 -16.56 6.23
N PRO A 74 16.41 -17.81 5.80
CA PRO A 74 15.29 -18.65 6.21
C PRO A 74 15.44 -19.12 7.67
N LEU A 75 14.31 -19.19 8.39
CA LEU A 75 14.28 -19.61 9.80
C LEU A 75 14.67 -21.07 10.00
N ASN A 76 14.46 -21.93 8.99
CA ASN A 76 14.75 -23.36 9.04
C ASN A 76 16.24 -23.71 9.06
N GLY A 77 17.14 -22.73 8.85
CA GLY A 77 18.58 -22.89 9.14
C GLY A 77 18.88 -23.10 10.62
N GLY A 78 17.92 -22.88 11.49
CA GLY A 78 17.98 -23.12 12.92
C GLY A 78 19.06 -22.31 13.65
N ALA A 79 19.49 -22.81 14.78
CA ALA A 79 20.46 -22.11 15.63
C ALA A 79 21.84 -21.94 14.96
N TYR A 80 22.20 -22.81 14.01
CA TYR A 80 23.48 -22.71 13.29
C TYR A 80 23.58 -21.44 12.46
N GLU A 81 22.50 -21.02 11.81
CA GLU A 81 22.41 -19.77 11.03
C GLU A 81 21.71 -18.65 11.81
N LEU A 82 21.72 -18.75 13.15
CA LEU A 82 21.01 -17.83 14.06
C LEU A 82 19.59 -17.53 13.57
N PHE A 83 18.84 -18.59 13.17
CA PHE A 83 17.49 -18.50 12.61
C PHE A 83 17.39 -17.55 11.41
N GLY A 84 18.43 -17.57 10.56
CA GLY A 84 18.52 -16.75 9.35
C GLY A 84 19.12 -15.36 9.54
N LEU A 85 19.46 -14.93 10.75
CA LEU A 85 20.02 -13.59 11.01
C LEU A 85 21.43 -13.41 10.39
N ASP A 86 22.18 -14.49 10.13
CA ASP A 86 23.50 -14.43 9.49
C ASP A 86 23.45 -14.02 8.01
N ALA A 87 22.30 -14.11 7.36
CA ALA A 87 22.12 -13.74 5.96
C ALA A 87 21.14 -12.59 5.83
N ALA A 88 21.45 -11.65 4.95
CA ALA A 88 20.60 -10.47 4.76
C ALA A 88 20.53 -10.03 3.29
N THR A 89 19.34 -9.59 2.89
CA THR A 89 19.13 -8.85 1.65
C THR A 89 18.44 -7.53 1.96
N ILE A 90 18.79 -6.50 1.18
CA ILE A 90 18.28 -5.15 1.38
C ILE A 90 17.81 -4.56 0.06
N ARG A 91 16.74 -3.76 0.10
CA ARG A 91 16.35 -2.83 -0.96
C ARG A 91 16.19 -1.44 -0.37
N ILE A 92 16.86 -0.46 -0.98
CA ILE A 92 16.66 0.96 -0.71
C ILE A 92 15.82 1.52 -1.86
N GLY A 93 14.73 2.19 -1.53
CA GLY A 93 13.81 2.80 -2.50
C GLY A 93 13.49 4.25 -2.14
N LEU A 94 13.20 5.03 -3.17
CA LEU A 94 12.76 6.41 -3.10
C LEU A 94 11.47 6.53 -3.91
N ASP A 95 10.36 6.80 -3.24
CA ASP A 95 9.04 6.97 -3.84
C ASP A 95 8.64 8.46 -3.76
N TYR A 96 8.32 9.10 -4.86
CA TYR A 96 8.00 10.53 -4.91
C TYR A 96 6.58 10.77 -5.45
N GLY A 97 5.78 11.50 -4.69
CA GLY A 97 4.46 11.97 -5.10
C GLY A 97 4.56 13.16 -6.04
N ILE A 98 4.16 12.98 -7.30
CA ILE A 98 4.10 14.08 -8.30
C ILE A 98 2.79 14.84 -8.12
N THR A 99 1.67 14.10 -8.02
CA THR A 99 0.32 14.61 -7.75
C THR A 99 -0.40 13.64 -6.80
N ASP A 100 -1.61 13.96 -6.35
CA ASP A 100 -2.46 13.02 -5.59
C ASP A 100 -2.74 11.71 -6.34
N HIS A 101 -2.68 11.76 -7.66
CA HIS A 101 -2.97 10.62 -8.53
C HIS A 101 -1.73 9.91 -9.05
N LEU A 102 -0.57 10.57 -9.09
CA LEU A 102 0.64 10.08 -9.75
C LEU A 102 1.82 10.03 -8.79
N MET A 103 2.41 8.86 -8.65
CA MET A 103 3.62 8.58 -7.89
C MET A 103 4.62 7.83 -8.76
N VAL A 104 5.89 8.15 -8.62
CA VAL A 104 7.01 7.45 -9.25
C VAL A 104 7.95 6.95 -8.17
N GLY A 105 8.71 5.92 -8.46
CA GLY A 105 9.73 5.47 -7.54
C GLY A 105 10.87 4.79 -8.24
N VAL A 106 12.01 4.78 -7.57
CA VAL A 106 13.24 4.09 -7.99
C VAL A 106 13.81 3.32 -6.80
N GLY A 107 14.53 2.25 -7.08
CA GLY A 107 15.14 1.49 -5.99
C GLY A 107 16.32 0.64 -6.47
N ARG A 108 17.06 0.15 -5.48
CA ARG A 108 18.13 -0.83 -5.69
C ARG A 108 18.06 -1.91 -4.63
N SER A 109 18.02 -3.16 -5.09
CA SER A 109 18.08 -4.36 -4.24
C SER A 109 19.45 -5.03 -4.32
N SER A 110 19.88 -5.65 -3.22
CA SER A 110 21.05 -6.54 -3.21
C SER A 110 20.77 -7.86 -3.95
N VAL A 111 19.50 -8.32 -4.00
CA VAL A 111 19.10 -9.51 -4.76
C VAL A 111 19.31 -9.24 -6.25
N GLN A 112 20.15 -10.06 -6.91
CA GLN A 112 20.57 -9.89 -8.31
C GLN A 112 21.14 -8.51 -8.63
N LYS A 113 21.51 -7.71 -7.61
CA LYS A 113 21.91 -6.29 -7.76
C LYS A 113 20.89 -5.50 -8.60
N THR A 114 19.60 -5.81 -8.41
CA THR A 114 18.51 -5.27 -9.21
C THR A 114 18.32 -3.79 -8.97
N TYR A 115 18.29 -3.00 -10.05
CA TYR A 115 17.72 -1.66 -10.06
C TYR A 115 16.26 -1.75 -10.52
N ASP A 116 15.38 -1.03 -9.88
CA ASP A 116 13.97 -0.97 -10.25
C ASP A 116 13.48 0.46 -10.34
N GLY A 117 12.49 0.67 -11.18
CA GLY A 117 11.77 1.92 -11.30
C GLY A 117 10.31 1.65 -11.61
N PHE A 118 9.41 2.52 -11.17
CA PHE A 118 7.99 2.35 -11.41
C PHE A 118 7.24 3.66 -11.51
N LEU A 119 6.06 3.56 -12.14
CA LEU A 119 5.01 4.56 -12.16
C LEU A 119 3.74 3.95 -11.59
N LYS A 120 3.06 4.68 -10.72
CA LYS A 120 1.82 4.28 -10.06
C LYS A 120 0.80 5.39 -10.17
N MET A 121 -0.31 5.10 -10.84
CA MET A 121 -1.35 6.06 -11.16
C MET A 121 -2.70 5.64 -10.57
N LYS A 122 -3.28 6.47 -9.72
CA LYS A 122 -4.60 6.30 -9.14
C LYS A 122 -5.66 6.77 -10.15
N LEU A 123 -6.35 5.80 -10.78
CA LEU A 123 -7.36 6.04 -11.81
C LEU A 123 -8.70 6.43 -11.20
N LEU A 124 -9.12 5.72 -10.15
CA LEU A 124 -10.35 5.97 -9.40
C LEU A 124 -10.05 5.98 -7.90
N ARG A 125 -10.77 6.81 -7.15
CA ARG A 125 -10.69 6.87 -5.68
C ARG A 125 -12.03 6.53 -5.08
N GLN A 126 -12.05 5.61 -4.15
CA GLN A 126 -13.23 5.31 -3.34
C GLN A 126 -13.70 6.58 -2.62
N SER A 127 -15.00 6.86 -2.72
CA SER A 127 -15.61 8.05 -2.13
C SER A 127 -17.09 7.83 -1.78
N SER A 128 -17.60 8.71 -0.93
CA SER A 128 -19.01 8.84 -0.52
C SER A 128 -19.44 10.30 -0.60
N GLY A 129 -20.71 10.57 -0.29
CA GLY A 129 -21.28 11.93 -0.36
C GLY A 129 -21.70 12.33 -1.78
N ALA A 130 -21.34 13.53 -2.24
CA ALA A 130 -21.77 14.08 -3.54
C ALA A 130 -21.40 13.19 -4.73
N ARG A 131 -20.27 12.53 -4.67
CA ARG A 131 -19.84 11.53 -5.65
C ARG A 131 -19.53 10.23 -4.94
N THR A 132 -20.26 9.18 -5.27
CA THR A 132 -20.05 7.83 -4.72
C THR A 132 -19.26 6.97 -5.70
N MET A 133 -18.11 6.49 -5.25
CA MET A 133 -17.27 5.53 -5.97
C MET A 133 -16.99 4.34 -5.03
N PRO A 134 -17.42 3.11 -5.37
CA PRO A 134 -17.36 1.99 -4.44
C PRO A 134 -15.97 1.44 -4.17
N LEU A 135 -14.98 1.74 -5.02
CA LEU A 135 -13.62 1.20 -4.93
C LEU A 135 -12.56 2.18 -5.46
N THR A 136 -11.32 1.94 -5.06
CA THR A 136 -10.13 2.59 -5.63
C THR A 136 -9.53 1.69 -6.71
N VAL A 137 -9.16 2.27 -7.85
CA VAL A 137 -8.47 1.58 -8.95
C VAL A 137 -7.14 2.27 -9.19
N ILE A 138 -6.06 1.48 -9.22
CA ILE A 138 -4.70 1.97 -9.49
C ILE A 138 -4.11 1.16 -10.65
N TRP A 139 -3.44 1.84 -11.56
CA TRP A 139 -2.53 1.25 -12.51
C TRP A 139 -1.10 1.40 -12.02
N PHE A 140 -0.38 0.28 -12.00
CA PHE A 140 1.04 0.22 -11.68
C PHE A 140 1.81 -0.35 -12.86
N SER A 141 2.92 0.26 -13.19
CA SER A 141 3.87 -0.21 -14.20
C SER A 141 5.28 -0.09 -13.66
N GLY A 142 5.98 -1.21 -13.55
CA GLY A 142 7.34 -1.29 -13.04
C GLY A 142 8.31 -1.93 -14.05
N MET A 143 9.57 -1.55 -13.93
CA MET A 143 10.69 -2.13 -14.66
C MET A 143 11.75 -2.57 -13.67
N ALA A 144 12.36 -3.71 -13.89
CA ALA A 144 13.48 -4.24 -13.13
C ALA A 144 14.66 -4.55 -14.04
N LEU A 145 15.86 -4.10 -13.66
CA LEU A 145 17.12 -4.33 -14.35
C LEU A 145 18.03 -5.20 -13.48
N ASN A 146 18.33 -6.43 -13.93
CA ASN A 146 19.34 -7.28 -13.32
C ASN A 146 20.74 -6.78 -13.72
N SER A 147 21.56 -6.33 -12.75
CA SER A 147 22.89 -5.77 -13.02
C SER A 147 24.04 -6.71 -12.64
N LEU A 148 23.78 -8.01 -12.43
CA LEU A 148 24.83 -9.00 -12.23
C LEU A 148 25.76 -9.07 -13.44
N LYS A 149 26.99 -9.48 -13.24
CA LYS A 149 27.88 -9.85 -14.33
C LYS A 149 27.26 -10.99 -15.14
N TRP A 150 27.51 -11.00 -16.44
CA TRP A 150 27.06 -12.09 -17.30
C TRP A 150 27.68 -13.42 -16.86
N GLN A 151 26.88 -14.47 -16.78
CA GLN A 151 27.38 -15.81 -16.46
C GLN A 151 28.26 -16.38 -17.58
N PHE A 152 27.95 -16.02 -18.84
CA PHE A 152 28.67 -16.43 -20.04
C PHE A 152 29.07 -15.19 -20.84
N PRO A 153 30.19 -14.49 -20.45
CA PRO A 153 30.59 -13.24 -21.06
C PRO A 153 30.94 -13.40 -22.54
N GLU A 154 31.29 -14.60 -22.97
CA GLU A 154 31.68 -14.95 -24.35
C GLU A 154 30.50 -15.02 -25.33
N ARG A 155 29.27 -15.04 -24.83
CA ARG A 155 28.03 -15.04 -25.64
C ARG A 155 27.61 -13.65 -26.02
N ASN A 156 26.77 -13.56 -27.08
CA ASN A 156 26.07 -12.31 -27.41
C ASN A 156 25.07 -11.95 -26.33
N ASN A 157 25.45 -11.11 -25.38
CA ASN A 157 24.66 -10.69 -24.25
C ASN A 157 24.00 -9.35 -24.54
N PHE A 158 22.69 -9.34 -24.80
CA PHE A 158 21.93 -8.12 -25.06
C PHE A 158 21.52 -7.44 -23.74
N PHE A 159 21.64 -6.11 -23.70
CA PHE A 159 21.21 -5.32 -22.55
C PHE A 159 19.71 -5.55 -22.23
N SER A 160 18.87 -5.66 -23.25
CA SER A 160 17.43 -5.93 -23.11
C SER A 160 17.14 -7.22 -22.33
N SER A 161 18.00 -8.25 -22.43
CA SER A 161 17.85 -9.50 -21.67
C SER A 161 17.92 -9.32 -20.16
N ARG A 162 18.41 -8.18 -19.67
CA ARG A 162 18.46 -7.82 -18.24
C ARG A 162 17.17 -7.24 -17.71
N LEU A 163 16.25 -6.87 -18.61
CA LEU A 163 15.04 -6.14 -18.27
C LEU A 163 13.86 -7.08 -18.08
N ALA A 164 13.05 -6.75 -17.08
CA ALA A 164 11.72 -7.32 -16.88
C ALA A 164 10.75 -6.20 -16.56
N TYR A 165 9.49 -6.38 -16.92
CA TYR A 165 8.43 -5.41 -16.76
C TYR A 165 7.29 -6.03 -15.97
N THR A 166 6.63 -5.23 -15.14
CA THR A 166 5.47 -5.66 -14.37
C THR A 166 4.35 -4.66 -14.55
N HIS A 167 3.17 -5.14 -14.93
CA HIS A 167 1.97 -4.32 -15.02
C HIS A 167 0.90 -4.90 -14.12
N GLN A 168 0.27 -4.04 -13.31
CA GLN A 168 -0.80 -4.43 -12.39
C GLN A 168 -1.96 -3.45 -12.49
N LEU A 169 -3.18 -3.98 -12.38
CA LEU A 169 -4.34 -3.22 -11.96
C LEU A 169 -4.63 -3.58 -10.51
N ILE A 170 -4.75 -2.58 -9.65
CA ILE A 170 -5.02 -2.79 -8.22
C ILE A 170 -6.44 -2.28 -7.96
N PHE A 171 -7.35 -3.18 -7.64
CA PHE A 171 -8.72 -2.90 -7.24
C PHE A 171 -8.81 -3.07 -5.73
N GLY A 172 -9.15 -2.01 -5.01
CA GLY A 172 -9.23 -2.11 -3.58
C GLY A 172 -10.38 -1.33 -2.97
N ARG A 173 -10.83 -1.81 -1.81
CA ARG A 173 -11.90 -1.19 -1.05
C ARG A 173 -11.58 -1.18 0.44
N LYS A 174 -11.75 -0.03 1.04
CA LYS A 174 -11.85 0.14 2.48
C LYS A 174 -13.30 -0.15 2.88
N PHE A 175 -13.54 -1.30 3.48
CA PHE A 175 -14.89 -1.75 3.87
C PHE A 175 -15.36 -1.12 5.17
N THR A 176 -14.41 -0.94 6.10
CA THR A 176 -14.63 -0.28 7.39
C THR A 176 -13.42 0.57 7.74
N GLU A 177 -13.47 1.33 8.84
CA GLU A 177 -12.30 2.07 9.34
C GLU A 177 -11.12 1.17 9.74
N GLY A 178 -11.37 -0.12 9.91
CA GLY A 178 -10.38 -1.10 10.30
C GLY A 178 -9.98 -2.09 9.21
N PHE A 179 -10.82 -2.32 8.19
CA PHE A 179 -10.61 -3.39 7.22
C PHE A 179 -10.54 -2.90 5.78
N THR A 180 -9.46 -3.25 5.11
CA THR A 180 -9.22 -2.98 3.68
C THR A 180 -8.79 -4.27 2.97
N LEU A 181 -9.30 -4.48 1.78
CA LEU A 181 -8.92 -5.59 0.89
C LEU A 181 -8.61 -5.05 -0.50
N GLN A 182 -7.62 -5.64 -1.17
CA GLN A 182 -7.28 -5.35 -2.56
C GLN A 182 -7.01 -6.62 -3.37
N PHE A 183 -7.32 -6.56 -4.67
CA PHE A 183 -7.10 -7.60 -5.67
C PHE A 183 -6.22 -7.04 -6.79
N MET A 184 -5.22 -7.82 -7.24
CA MET A 184 -4.15 -7.32 -8.10
C MET A 184 -3.86 -8.30 -9.26
N PRO A 185 -4.68 -8.31 -10.34
CA PRO A 185 -4.29 -8.97 -11.57
C PRO A 185 -2.98 -8.36 -12.09
N THR A 186 -2.04 -9.23 -12.39
CA THR A 186 -0.65 -8.87 -12.66
C THR A 186 -0.13 -9.63 -13.87
N VAL A 187 0.62 -8.93 -14.72
CA VAL A 187 1.43 -9.52 -15.80
C VAL A 187 2.88 -9.14 -15.56
N VAL A 188 3.78 -10.13 -15.57
CA VAL A 188 5.23 -9.94 -15.52
C VAL A 188 5.84 -10.42 -16.83
N HIS A 189 6.41 -9.51 -17.61
CA HIS A 189 7.19 -9.83 -18.81
C HIS A 189 8.67 -9.93 -18.47
N ARG A 190 9.33 -11.03 -18.86
CA ARG A 190 10.77 -11.23 -18.69
C ARG A 190 11.42 -11.43 -20.06
N ASN A 191 12.33 -10.54 -20.43
CA ASN A 191 13.05 -10.64 -21.71
C ASN A 191 13.99 -11.86 -21.77
N LEU A 192 14.43 -12.35 -20.63
CA LEU A 192 15.23 -13.58 -20.50
C LEU A 192 14.60 -14.50 -19.46
N ILE A 193 14.40 -15.76 -19.83
CA ILE A 193 13.94 -16.83 -18.95
C ILE A 193 15.08 -17.81 -18.67
N PRO A 194 15.23 -18.32 -17.43
CA PRO A 194 16.29 -19.26 -17.07
C PRO A 194 16.18 -20.61 -17.77
N THR A 195 14.97 -21.11 -17.97
CA THR A 195 14.71 -22.45 -18.52
C THR A 195 13.58 -22.42 -19.57
N SER A 196 13.56 -23.40 -20.46
CA SER A 196 12.50 -23.54 -21.47
C SER A 196 11.12 -23.91 -20.88
N GLN A 197 11.07 -24.31 -19.61
CA GLN A 197 9.80 -24.58 -18.92
C GLN A 197 9.08 -23.30 -18.50
N GLU A 198 9.77 -22.18 -18.49
CA GLU A 198 9.23 -20.91 -18.05
C GLU A 198 8.72 -20.10 -19.23
N LYS A 199 7.74 -19.23 -18.99
CA LYS A 199 7.20 -18.29 -19.98
C LYS A 199 7.80 -16.91 -19.79
N HIS A 200 7.93 -16.18 -20.90
CA HIS A 200 8.29 -14.75 -20.89
C HIS A 200 7.21 -13.92 -20.19
N ASP A 201 5.95 -14.20 -20.50
CA ASP A 201 4.78 -13.54 -19.90
C ASP A 201 4.18 -14.43 -18.82
N VAL A 202 4.23 -13.97 -17.58
CA VAL A 202 3.69 -14.65 -16.42
C VAL A 202 2.49 -13.87 -15.88
N ILE A 203 1.35 -14.54 -15.82
CA ILE A 203 0.12 -13.99 -15.26
C ILE A 203 -0.02 -14.46 -13.81
N ALA A 204 -0.27 -13.53 -12.91
CA ALA A 204 -0.49 -13.79 -11.50
C ALA A 204 -1.71 -13.03 -10.99
N LEU A 205 -2.35 -13.57 -9.96
CA LEU A 205 -3.45 -12.95 -9.24
C LEU A 205 -3.00 -12.69 -7.80
N GLY A 206 -2.86 -11.41 -7.46
CA GLY A 206 -2.52 -10.97 -6.12
C GLY A 206 -3.76 -10.64 -5.29
N VAL A 207 -3.74 -10.99 -4.02
CA VAL A 207 -4.71 -10.55 -3.00
C VAL A 207 -3.93 -10.02 -1.81
N ALA A 208 -4.35 -8.89 -1.27
CA ALA A 208 -3.76 -8.35 -0.05
C ALA A 208 -4.82 -7.66 0.82
N GLY A 209 -4.63 -7.74 2.12
CA GLY A 209 -5.55 -7.14 3.07
C GLY A 209 -4.84 -6.53 4.27
N ARG A 210 -5.54 -5.60 4.91
CA ARG A 210 -5.13 -4.95 6.14
C ARG A 210 -6.28 -4.96 7.14
N GLN A 211 -5.98 -5.41 8.37
CA GLN A 211 -6.87 -5.31 9.51
C GLN A 211 -6.22 -4.46 10.61
N LYS A 212 -6.79 -3.33 10.92
CA LYS A 212 -6.40 -2.49 12.04
C LYS A 212 -6.81 -3.17 13.34
N LEU A 213 -5.87 -3.33 14.27
CA LEU A 213 -6.11 -3.92 15.59
C LEU A 213 -6.25 -2.83 16.66
N THR A 214 -5.37 -1.81 16.61
CA THR A 214 -5.39 -0.65 17.49
C THR A 214 -5.16 0.63 16.68
N ARG A 215 -5.11 1.78 17.35
CA ARG A 215 -4.78 3.05 16.68
C ARG A 215 -3.41 3.03 15.99
N ARG A 216 -2.44 2.24 16.51
CA ARG A 216 -1.04 2.20 16.05
C ARG A 216 -0.61 0.86 15.46
N LEU A 217 -1.45 -0.18 15.56
CA LEU A 217 -1.11 -1.53 15.15
C LEU A 217 -2.13 -2.04 14.13
N ALA A 218 -1.63 -2.61 13.02
CA ALA A 218 -2.44 -3.32 12.05
C ALA A 218 -1.74 -4.61 11.62
N VAL A 219 -2.52 -5.62 11.23
CA VAL A 219 -2.04 -6.83 10.55
C VAL A 219 -2.24 -6.65 9.07
N ASN A 220 -1.23 -7.04 8.29
CA ASN A 220 -1.26 -7.11 6.83
C ASN A 220 -0.98 -8.54 6.38
N ALA A 221 -1.62 -8.94 5.30
CA ALA A 221 -1.33 -10.19 4.60
C ALA A 221 -1.40 -9.96 3.09
N GLU A 222 -0.54 -10.67 2.34
CA GLU A 222 -0.55 -10.64 0.88
C GLU A 222 -0.19 -12.01 0.32
N TYR A 223 -0.82 -12.38 -0.79
CA TYR A 223 -0.58 -13.63 -1.49
C TYR A 223 -0.65 -13.41 -3.00
N TYR A 224 0.27 -14.04 -3.74
CA TYR A 224 0.25 -14.06 -5.20
C TYR A 224 0.13 -15.50 -5.69
N TYR A 225 -0.90 -15.76 -6.45
CA TYR A 225 -1.12 -17.02 -7.16
C TYR A 225 -0.66 -16.85 -8.62
N VAL A 226 0.39 -17.55 -9.00
CA VAL A 226 0.85 -17.62 -10.39
C VAL A 226 0.03 -18.71 -11.10
N LEU A 227 -0.50 -18.39 -12.30
CA LEU A 227 -1.26 -19.38 -13.05
C LEU A 227 -0.37 -20.58 -13.46
N PRO A 228 -0.93 -21.79 -13.55
CA PRO A 228 -0.17 -23.01 -13.82
C PRO A 228 0.66 -22.97 -15.11
N ASN A 229 1.74 -23.73 -15.14
CA ASN A 229 2.61 -23.94 -16.32
C ASN A 229 3.26 -22.68 -16.88
N GLN A 230 3.60 -21.72 -16.02
CA GLN A 230 4.25 -20.46 -16.44
C GLN A 230 5.64 -20.26 -15.81
N ILE A 231 5.89 -20.90 -14.67
CA ILE A 231 7.15 -20.86 -13.95
C ILE A 231 7.64 -22.28 -13.68
N ALA A 232 8.92 -22.46 -13.40
CA ALA A 232 9.50 -23.78 -13.14
C ALA A 232 8.91 -24.42 -11.87
N ASP A 233 8.87 -25.76 -11.81
CA ASP A 233 8.24 -26.55 -10.75
C ASP A 233 8.85 -26.34 -9.35
N ASN A 234 10.08 -25.86 -9.27
CA ASN A 234 10.75 -25.53 -8.01
C ASN A 234 10.39 -24.13 -7.48
N LEU A 235 9.69 -23.31 -8.25
CA LEU A 235 9.24 -22.01 -7.83
C LEU A 235 7.90 -22.08 -7.07
N ARG A 236 7.66 -21.14 -6.19
CA ARG A 236 6.53 -21.13 -5.26
C ARG A 236 5.82 -19.78 -5.26
N ASN A 237 4.53 -19.82 -4.98
CA ASN A 237 3.73 -18.61 -4.77
C ASN A 237 4.23 -17.83 -3.56
N SER A 238 4.23 -16.51 -3.67
CA SER A 238 4.65 -15.62 -2.59
C SER A 238 3.50 -15.42 -1.60
N LEU A 239 3.78 -15.64 -0.32
CA LEU A 239 2.89 -15.33 0.81
C LEU A 239 3.67 -14.55 1.86
N SER A 240 3.09 -13.44 2.31
CA SER A 240 3.66 -12.64 3.40
C SER A 240 2.59 -12.26 4.41
N ILE A 241 2.95 -12.26 5.69
CA ILE A 241 2.10 -11.83 6.80
C ILE A 241 2.92 -10.92 7.70
N GLY A 242 2.37 -9.80 8.13
CA GLY A 242 3.12 -8.85 8.94
C GLY A 242 2.26 -7.88 9.72
N PHE A 243 2.95 -7.00 10.44
CA PHE A 243 2.37 -5.99 11.29
C PHE A 243 2.91 -4.62 10.92
N ASP A 244 2.01 -3.63 10.81
CA ASP A 244 2.36 -2.22 10.77
C ASP A 244 2.34 -1.66 12.19
N ILE A 245 3.45 -1.03 12.60
CA ILE A 245 3.59 -0.33 13.87
C ILE A 245 3.83 1.15 13.57
N GLU A 246 2.86 2.00 13.88
CA GLU A 246 2.93 3.44 13.65
C GLU A 246 3.54 4.14 14.86
N THR A 247 4.64 4.84 14.64
CA THR A 247 5.29 5.70 15.64
C THR A 247 5.45 7.10 15.06
N GLY A 248 5.03 8.13 15.76
CA GLY A 248 4.99 9.57 15.43
C GLY A 248 5.79 10.16 14.25
N GLY A 249 5.88 9.52 13.11
CA GLY A 249 6.59 9.98 11.90
C GLY A 249 7.24 8.86 11.11
N HIS A 250 7.20 7.62 11.61
CA HIS A 250 7.70 6.44 10.94
C HIS A 250 6.65 5.34 10.98
N VAL A 251 6.63 4.50 9.96
CA VAL A 251 5.91 3.22 9.98
C VAL A 251 6.93 2.11 9.89
N PHE A 252 6.95 1.25 10.91
CA PHE A 252 7.71 0.02 10.93
C PHE A 252 6.79 -1.13 10.53
N GLN A 253 7.18 -1.90 9.53
CA GLN A 253 6.50 -3.12 9.14
C GLN A 253 7.39 -4.30 9.50
N LEU A 254 6.95 -5.14 10.41
CA LEU A 254 7.59 -6.42 10.75
C LEU A 254 6.81 -7.54 10.08
N HIS A 255 7.49 -8.47 9.40
CA HIS A 255 6.77 -9.49 8.64
C HIS A 255 7.56 -10.77 8.48
N PHE A 256 6.81 -11.81 8.14
CA PHE A 256 7.29 -13.12 7.71
C PHE A 256 6.87 -13.34 6.26
N THR A 257 7.80 -13.82 5.46
CA THR A 257 7.59 -14.08 4.03
C THR A 257 8.44 -15.24 3.56
N ASN A 258 7.98 -15.97 2.54
CA ASN A 258 8.81 -16.95 1.87
C ASN A 258 9.67 -16.37 0.74
N SER A 259 9.50 -15.08 0.43
CA SER A 259 10.25 -14.43 -0.65
C SER A 259 11.53 -13.74 -0.14
N THR A 260 12.62 -13.91 -0.86
CA THR A 260 13.87 -13.15 -0.68
C THR A 260 13.80 -11.82 -1.41
N ALA A 261 13.19 -11.81 -2.59
CA ALA A 261 13.07 -10.63 -3.44
C ALA A 261 11.99 -9.68 -2.93
N MET A 262 12.22 -8.37 -3.15
CA MET A 262 11.37 -7.26 -2.71
C MET A 262 10.83 -6.43 -3.89
N VAL A 263 11.07 -6.91 -5.12
CA VAL A 263 10.59 -6.32 -6.38
C VAL A 263 9.65 -7.31 -7.03
N GLU A 264 8.59 -6.82 -7.68
CA GLU A 264 7.46 -7.60 -8.22
C GLU A 264 7.92 -8.77 -9.09
N LYS A 265 8.84 -8.53 -10.03
CA LYS A 265 9.45 -9.58 -10.86
C LYS A 265 10.01 -10.74 -10.02
N GLY A 266 10.74 -10.42 -8.96
CA GLY A 266 11.44 -11.42 -8.15
C GLY A 266 10.49 -12.21 -7.24
N PHE A 267 9.62 -11.55 -6.47
CA PHE A 267 8.75 -12.28 -5.53
C PHE A 267 7.58 -12.99 -6.23
N ILE A 268 7.19 -12.60 -7.45
CA ILE A 268 6.13 -13.27 -8.22
C ILE A 268 6.70 -14.43 -9.03
N THR A 269 7.81 -14.23 -9.76
CA THR A 269 8.27 -15.19 -10.80
C THR A 269 9.56 -15.93 -10.46
N GLU A 270 10.24 -15.61 -9.34
CA GLU A 270 11.55 -16.21 -8.99
C GLU A 270 11.61 -16.66 -7.53
N ASN A 271 10.47 -16.79 -6.88
CA ASN A 271 10.40 -17.19 -5.48
C ASN A 271 10.58 -18.70 -5.33
N THR A 272 11.61 -19.14 -4.59
CA THR A 272 11.90 -20.55 -4.32
C THR A 272 11.46 -21.00 -2.93
N GLY A 273 11.18 -20.08 -2.01
CA GLY A 273 10.86 -20.40 -0.61
C GLY A 273 9.48 -21.04 -0.46
N SER A 274 9.39 -22.07 0.36
CA SER A 274 8.16 -22.79 0.70
C SER A 274 7.80 -22.61 2.17
N TRP A 275 6.55 -22.17 2.44
CA TRP A 275 6.01 -22.11 3.79
C TRP A 275 5.94 -23.50 4.44
N GLU A 276 5.59 -24.53 3.68
CA GLU A 276 5.46 -25.91 4.13
C GLU A 276 6.81 -26.51 4.58
N LYS A 277 7.91 -26.05 3.96
CA LYS A 277 9.27 -26.48 4.30
C LYS A 277 9.94 -25.62 5.36
N GLY A 278 9.26 -24.55 5.83
CA GLY A 278 9.82 -23.61 6.78
C GLY A 278 10.82 -22.61 6.16
N ASP A 279 10.85 -22.46 4.84
CA ASP A 279 11.67 -21.43 4.17
C ASP A 279 11.08 -20.03 4.38
N ILE A 280 10.75 -19.74 5.63
CA ILE A 280 10.13 -18.48 6.04
C ILE A 280 11.24 -17.55 6.50
N ARG A 281 11.19 -16.30 6.04
CA ARG A 281 12.16 -15.24 6.37
C ARG A 281 11.48 -14.19 7.23
N PHE A 282 12.13 -13.83 8.31
CA PHE A 282 11.80 -12.59 9.01
C PHE A 282 12.30 -11.39 8.17
N GLY A 283 11.58 -10.30 8.21
CA GLY A 283 11.97 -9.07 7.55
C GLY A 283 11.30 -7.87 8.16
N PHE A 284 11.78 -6.69 7.76
CA PHE A 284 11.17 -5.42 8.11
C PHE A 284 11.23 -4.43 6.96
N ASN A 285 10.28 -3.50 6.94
CA ASN A 285 10.35 -2.31 6.11
C ASN A 285 10.28 -1.09 7.03
N ILE A 286 11.10 -0.09 6.75
CA ILE A 286 11.08 1.22 7.41
C ILE A 286 10.80 2.26 6.35
N SER A 287 9.83 3.14 6.61
CA SER A 287 9.43 4.22 5.72
C SER A 287 9.58 5.55 6.45
N ARG A 288 10.23 6.52 5.81
CA ARG A 288 10.36 7.89 6.30
C ARG A 288 10.09 8.88 5.19
N VAL A 289 9.14 9.77 5.43
CA VAL A 289 8.74 10.81 4.49
C VAL A 289 9.50 12.11 4.72
N PHE A 290 9.81 12.79 3.62
CA PHE A 290 10.45 14.11 3.59
C PHE A 290 9.65 15.03 2.65
N THR A 291 9.23 16.18 3.13
CA THR A 291 8.59 17.21 2.28
C THR A 291 9.69 17.92 1.48
N ILE A 292 9.76 17.64 0.17
CA ILE A 292 10.72 18.26 -0.75
C ILE A 292 10.15 19.56 -1.32
N ARG A 293 8.85 19.57 -1.59
CA ARG A 293 8.14 20.73 -2.12
C ARG A 293 6.83 20.89 -1.39
N GLN A 294 6.58 22.07 -0.86
CA GLN A 294 5.27 22.41 -0.30
C GLN A 294 4.23 22.46 -1.44
N PRO A 295 3.02 21.90 -1.26
CA PRO A 295 1.92 22.16 -2.18
C PRO A 295 1.76 23.69 -2.35
N LYS A 296 1.55 24.14 -3.58
CA LYS A 296 1.09 25.52 -3.79
C LYS A 296 -0.39 25.54 -3.43
N ASP A 297 -0.77 26.41 -2.51
CA ASP A 297 -2.15 26.75 -2.18
C ASP A 297 -2.92 27.19 -3.42
#